data_280f0555dc121f50d3615d7bb81b3d85
#
_entry.id   280f0555dc121f50d3615d7bb81b3d85
#
_cell.length_a   1.000
_cell.length_b   1.000
_cell.length_c   1.000
_cell.angle_alpha   90.00
_cell.angle_beta   90.00
_cell.angle_gamma   90.00
#
_symmetry.space_group_name_H-M   'P 1'
#
loop_
_entity.id
_entity.type
_entity.pdbx_description
1 polymer ?
#
loop_
_entity_poly.entity_id
_entity_poly.type
_entity_poly.pdbx_seq_one_letter_code
_entity_poly.pdbx_strand_id
1 'polypeptide(L)'
;MAQRLSLVATLGTATAALGACAPAGEVPEERGQQAVYQGVSTILLDQDLVSFSVAMTGAKDRADVEAYGRCAAAQYALDQGFGFARQVRTIVTKKGQTWYGDAVYLISASLPEGLRTIDAEVVAVECAELGIPSQ
;
A
#
# COMPACT_ATOMS: atom_id res chain seq x y z
N MET A 1 -23.74 -68.83 51.60
CA MET A 1 -23.13 -67.48 51.81
C MET A 1 -22.82 -66.94 50.45
N ALA A 2 -23.63 -66.02 50.01
CA ALA A 2 -23.50 -65.50 48.70
C ALA A 2 -22.66 -64.17 48.77
N GLN A 3 -21.49 -64.21 48.17
CA GLN A 3 -20.74 -62.99 47.97
C GLN A 3 -21.24 -62.30 46.72
N ARG A 4 -21.71 -61.14 46.93
CA ARG A 4 -22.10 -60.25 45.81
C ARG A 4 -20.89 -59.48 45.34
N LEU A 5 -20.41 -59.81 44.19
CA LEU A 5 -19.47 -58.97 43.47
C LEU A 5 -20.24 -57.83 42.85
N SER A 6 -19.97 -56.66 43.38
CA SER A 6 -20.44 -55.43 42.72
C SER A 6 -19.44 -55.03 41.63
N LEU A 7 -19.89 -55.18 40.40
CA LEU A 7 -19.18 -54.58 39.27
C LEU A 7 -19.47 -53.09 39.29
N VAL A 8 -18.48 -52.33 39.59
CA VAL A 8 -18.50 -50.89 39.37
C VAL A 8 -18.03 -50.64 37.95
N ALA A 9 -18.97 -50.35 37.06
CA ALA A 9 -18.68 -49.93 35.75
C ALA A 9 -18.29 -48.43 35.83
N THR A 10 -17.02 -48.14 35.69
CA THR A 10 -16.56 -46.79 35.52
C THR A 10 -16.78 -46.39 34.04
N LEU A 11 -17.80 -45.62 33.83
CA LEU A 11 -17.92 -44.89 32.54
C LEU A 11 -16.79 -43.88 32.44
N GLY A 12 -15.84 -44.18 31.62
CA GLY A 12 -14.89 -43.21 31.18
C GLY A 12 -15.56 -42.20 30.26
N THR A 13 -15.79 -41.02 30.74
CA THR A 13 -16.18 -39.90 29.89
C THR A 13 -14.99 -39.54 29.03
N ALA A 14 -15.03 -39.93 27.78
CA ALA A 14 -14.16 -39.43 26.78
C ALA A 14 -14.55 -37.97 26.54
N THR A 15 -13.85 -37.04 27.19
CA THR A 15 -13.88 -35.65 26.79
C THR A 15 -13.19 -35.56 25.45
N ALA A 16 -13.97 -35.52 24.41
CA ALA A 16 -13.48 -35.09 23.11
C ALA A 16 -13.04 -33.64 23.31
N ALA A 17 -11.77 -33.44 23.43
CA ALA A 17 -11.20 -32.12 23.26
C ALA A 17 -11.48 -31.74 21.82
N LEU A 18 -12.55 -30.97 21.64
CA LEU A 18 -12.73 -30.21 20.42
C LEU A 18 -11.54 -29.24 20.40
N GLY A 19 -10.50 -29.67 19.74
CA GLY A 19 -9.41 -28.77 19.42
C GLY A 19 -10.04 -27.58 18.75
N ALA A 20 -9.99 -26.44 19.40
CA ALA A 20 -10.40 -25.22 18.77
C ALA A 20 -9.62 -25.13 17.47
N CYS A 21 -10.33 -25.27 16.36
CA CYS A 21 -9.76 -24.91 15.11
C CYS A 21 -9.50 -23.42 15.18
N ALA A 22 -8.33 -23.07 15.65
CA ALA A 22 -7.83 -21.75 15.39
C ALA A 22 -7.94 -21.55 13.89
N PRO A 23 -8.53 -20.45 13.44
CA PRO A 23 -8.63 -20.22 12.02
C PRO A 23 -7.21 -20.27 11.45
N ALA A 24 -6.94 -21.33 10.73
CA ALA A 24 -5.64 -21.56 10.12
C ALA A 24 -5.37 -20.61 8.96
N GLY A 25 -6.20 -19.58 8.81
CA GLY A 25 -6.11 -18.60 7.75
C GLY A 25 -5.32 -17.36 8.10
N GLU A 26 -4.89 -17.23 9.34
CA GLU A 26 -4.04 -16.10 9.71
C GLU A 26 -2.60 -16.45 9.48
N VAL A 27 -2.20 -16.24 8.26
CA VAL A 27 -0.81 -16.34 7.87
C VAL A 27 -0.17 -14.99 8.24
N PRO A 28 0.72 -14.97 9.24
CA PRO A 28 1.25 -13.70 9.75
C PRO A 28 2.25 -13.03 8.83
N GLU A 29 2.62 -13.64 7.74
CA GLU A 29 3.66 -13.10 6.85
C GLU A 29 3.28 -11.78 6.21
N GLU A 30 2.00 -11.55 5.98
CA GLU A 30 1.53 -10.34 5.32
C GLU A 30 1.46 -9.12 6.24
N ARG A 31 1.65 -9.32 7.54
CA ARG A 31 1.86 -8.22 8.47
C ARG A 31 3.28 -7.69 8.43
N GLY A 32 4.08 -8.24 7.54
CA GLY A 32 5.50 -8.05 7.60
C GLY A 32 5.90 -6.61 7.51
N GLN A 33 5.36 -5.84 6.63
CA GLN A 33 5.81 -4.46 6.50
C GLN A 33 4.68 -3.60 6.00
N GLN A 34 4.15 -2.80 6.90
CA GLN A 34 3.27 -1.72 6.50
C GLN A 34 4.07 -0.66 5.75
N ALA A 35 3.47 -0.13 4.71
CA ALA A 35 4.05 0.99 3.99
C ALA A 35 4.20 2.18 4.94
N VAL A 36 5.41 2.71 5.00
CA VAL A 36 5.72 3.94 5.72
C VAL A 36 6.20 4.97 4.71
N TYR A 37 5.42 6.02 4.55
CA TYR A 37 5.71 7.09 3.61
C TYR A 37 6.54 8.16 4.31
N GLN A 38 7.74 8.40 3.80
CA GLN A 38 8.73 9.26 4.46
C GLN A 38 8.75 10.69 3.95
N GLY A 39 7.95 10.98 2.96
CA GLY A 39 7.79 12.33 2.46
C GLY A 39 8.10 12.49 0.98
N VAL A 40 7.76 13.67 0.48
CA VAL A 40 7.90 14.06 -0.92
C VAL A 40 8.69 15.35 -0.99
N SER A 41 9.71 15.39 -1.85
CA SER A 41 10.39 16.62 -2.25
C SER A 41 9.99 16.96 -3.67
N THR A 42 9.60 18.20 -3.91
CA THR A 42 9.12 18.67 -5.20
C THR A 42 10.11 19.67 -5.78
N ILE A 43 10.53 19.44 -7.01
CA ILE A 43 11.44 20.32 -7.74
C ILE A 43 10.83 20.68 -9.09
N LEU A 44 10.62 21.95 -9.31
CA LEU A 44 10.20 22.46 -10.60
C LEU A 44 11.39 22.46 -11.56
N LEU A 45 11.33 21.63 -12.59
CA LEU A 45 12.40 21.50 -13.58
C LEU A 45 12.26 22.51 -14.72
N ASP A 46 11.04 22.78 -15.09
CA ASP A 46 10.67 23.76 -16.10
C ASP A 46 9.25 24.24 -15.77
N GLN A 47 8.67 25.11 -16.59
CA GLN A 47 7.36 25.72 -16.29
C GLN A 47 6.28 24.71 -15.92
N ASP A 48 6.20 23.59 -16.65
CA ASP A 48 5.17 22.58 -16.48
C ASP A 48 5.77 21.21 -16.10
N LEU A 49 7.07 21.11 -16.00
CA LEU A 49 7.76 19.86 -15.74
C LEU A 49 8.28 19.82 -14.30
N VAL A 50 7.80 18.84 -13.56
CA VAL A 50 8.04 18.76 -12.11
C VAL A 50 8.59 17.38 -11.75
N SER A 51 9.60 17.36 -10.91
CA SER A 51 10.16 16.15 -10.31
C SER A 51 9.66 15.99 -8.89
N PHE A 52 9.17 14.80 -8.58
CA PHE A 52 8.76 14.40 -7.24
C PHE A 52 9.69 13.29 -6.76
N SER A 53 10.45 13.59 -5.74
CA SER A 53 11.31 12.61 -5.08
C SER A 53 10.59 12.07 -3.86
N VAL A 54 10.32 10.77 -3.84
CA VAL A 54 9.61 10.11 -2.76
C VAL A 54 10.52 9.07 -2.10
N ALA A 55 10.30 8.84 -0.82
CA ALA A 55 10.98 7.79 -0.08
C ALA A 55 9.96 7.04 0.78
N MET A 56 10.10 5.72 0.84
CA MET A 56 9.23 4.88 1.66
C MET A 56 9.90 3.56 2.04
N THR A 57 9.41 2.96 3.10
CA THR A 57 9.71 1.60 3.48
C THR A 57 8.44 0.76 3.42
N GLY A 58 8.57 -0.56 3.36
CA GLY A 58 7.42 -1.45 3.34
C GLY A 58 6.68 -1.51 2.01
N ALA A 59 7.27 -1.03 0.93
CA ALA A 59 6.72 -1.21 -0.40
C ALA A 59 6.79 -2.70 -0.79
N LYS A 60 5.73 -3.22 -1.38
CA LYS A 60 5.71 -4.59 -1.90
C LYS A 60 6.59 -4.74 -3.13
N ASP A 61 6.56 -3.72 -3.98
CA ASP A 61 7.33 -3.67 -5.21
C ASP A 61 7.45 -2.21 -5.69
N ARG A 62 8.05 -2.04 -6.86
CA ARG A 62 8.22 -0.71 -7.47
C ARG A 62 6.89 -0.01 -7.74
N ALA A 63 5.82 -0.75 -7.98
CA ALA A 63 4.51 -0.15 -8.26
C ALA A 63 3.98 0.68 -7.08
N ASP A 64 4.28 0.28 -5.85
CA ASP A 64 3.92 1.06 -4.66
C ASP A 64 4.65 2.41 -4.63
N VAL A 65 5.91 2.42 -5.04
CA VAL A 65 6.71 3.66 -5.11
C VAL A 65 6.21 4.56 -6.24
N GLU A 66 5.88 3.99 -7.38
CA GLU A 66 5.29 4.72 -8.51
C GLU A 66 3.95 5.33 -8.13
N ALA A 67 3.13 4.59 -7.37
CA ALA A 67 1.85 5.09 -6.86
C ALA A 67 2.04 6.29 -5.93
N TYR A 68 3.06 6.26 -5.08
CA TYR A 68 3.36 7.38 -4.20
C TYR A 68 3.73 8.63 -5.00
N GLY A 69 4.60 8.49 -6.00
CA GLY A 69 4.94 9.60 -6.91
C GLY A 69 3.73 10.13 -7.68
N ARG A 70 2.84 9.24 -8.12
CA ARG A 70 1.61 9.60 -8.82
C ARG A 70 0.66 10.40 -7.93
N CYS A 71 0.54 10.01 -6.68
CA CYS A 71 -0.28 10.74 -5.70
C CYS A 71 0.28 12.14 -5.44
N ALA A 72 1.60 12.26 -5.31
CA ALA A 72 2.25 13.56 -5.17
C ALA A 72 1.99 14.46 -6.38
N ALA A 73 2.11 13.92 -7.58
CA ALA A 73 1.87 14.67 -8.81
C ALA A 73 0.43 15.15 -8.94
N ALA A 74 -0.55 14.29 -8.62
CA ALA A 74 -1.96 14.65 -8.65
C ALA A 74 -2.28 15.80 -7.70
N GLN A 75 -1.82 15.71 -6.48
CA GLN A 75 -2.06 16.75 -5.48
C GLN A 75 -1.37 18.07 -5.87
N TYR A 76 -0.14 18.00 -6.33
CA TYR A 76 0.57 19.18 -6.80
C TYR A 76 -0.18 19.88 -7.94
N ALA A 77 -0.66 19.10 -8.93
CA ALA A 77 -1.44 19.64 -10.03
C ALA A 77 -2.66 20.42 -9.52
N LEU A 78 -3.43 19.81 -8.62
CA LEU A 78 -4.61 20.45 -8.05
C LEU A 78 -4.26 21.72 -7.25
N ASP A 79 -3.20 21.67 -6.45
CA ASP A 79 -2.75 22.82 -5.65
C ASP A 79 -2.32 24.00 -6.54
N GLN A 80 -1.81 23.71 -7.72
CA GLN A 80 -1.43 24.73 -8.71
C GLN A 80 -2.60 25.14 -9.62
N GLY A 81 -3.77 24.55 -9.46
CA GLY A 81 -4.94 24.86 -10.27
C GLY A 81 -5.00 24.11 -11.60
N PHE A 82 -4.28 23.00 -11.74
CA PHE A 82 -4.27 22.19 -12.94
C PHE A 82 -5.06 20.89 -12.71
N GLY A 83 -5.74 20.44 -13.75
CA GLY A 83 -6.57 19.24 -13.67
C GLY A 83 -5.90 17.96 -14.12
N PHE A 84 -4.76 18.04 -14.80
CA PHE A 84 -4.15 16.87 -15.44
C PHE A 84 -2.64 16.84 -15.28
N ALA A 85 -2.10 15.64 -15.37
CA ALA A 85 -0.66 15.43 -15.42
C ALA A 85 -0.35 14.23 -16.33
N ARG A 86 0.86 14.19 -16.86
CA ARG A 86 1.35 13.05 -17.64
C ARG A 86 2.70 12.62 -17.08
N GLN A 87 2.81 11.34 -16.79
CA GLN A 87 4.09 10.78 -16.35
C GLN A 87 5.08 10.78 -17.51
N VAL A 88 6.21 11.41 -17.31
CA VAL A 88 7.32 11.39 -18.25
C VAL A 88 8.21 10.20 -17.98
N ARG A 89 8.62 10.02 -16.73
CA ARG A 89 9.40 8.87 -16.27
C ARG A 89 9.29 8.71 -14.76
N THR A 90 9.51 7.51 -14.29
CA THR A 90 9.74 7.26 -12.87
C THR A 90 10.90 6.29 -12.73
N ILE A 91 11.91 6.68 -11.99
CA ILE A 91 13.05 5.85 -11.64
C ILE A 91 12.87 5.39 -10.20
N VAL A 92 12.89 4.09 -9.98
CA VAL A 92 12.75 3.50 -8.66
C VAL A 92 14.06 2.80 -8.30
N THR A 93 14.59 3.12 -7.13
CA THR A 93 15.78 2.48 -6.57
C THR A 93 15.50 2.02 -5.16
N LYS A 94 16.18 0.97 -4.73
CA LYS A 94 16.08 0.47 -3.37
C LYS A 94 17.46 0.40 -2.74
N LYS A 95 17.59 0.96 -1.53
CA LYS A 95 18.81 0.91 -0.74
C LYS A 95 18.47 0.40 0.65
N GLY A 96 18.93 -0.82 0.96
CA GLY A 96 18.54 -1.47 2.19
C GLY A 96 17.03 -1.69 2.24
N GLN A 97 16.36 -1.17 3.25
CA GLN A 97 14.91 -1.27 3.40
C GLN A 97 14.16 -0.08 2.82
N THR A 98 14.87 0.93 2.33
CA THR A 98 14.25 2.16 1.84
C THR A 98 14.17 2.14 0.32
N TRP A 99 12.97 2.45 -0.17
CA TRP A 99 12.68 2.63 -1.57
C TRP A 99 12.66 4.11 -1.89
N TYR A 100 13.26 4.47 -3.00
CA TYR A 100 13.28 5.84 -3.51
C TYR A 100 12.66 5.88 -4.90
N GLY A 101 11.86 6.90 -5.15
CA GLY A 101 11.30 7.16 -6.46
C GLY A 101 11.65 8.58 -6.91
N ASP A 102 12.02 8.71 -8.16
CA ASP A 102 12.15 10.01 -8.84
C ASP A 102 11.13 10.01 -9.98
N ALA A 103 10.01 10.67 -9.73
CA ALA A 103 8.86 10.70 -10.64
C ALA A 103 8.77 12.08 -11.30
N VAL A 104 8.91 12.10 -12.62
CA VAL A 104 8.81 13.34 -13.40
C VAL A 104 7.50 13.35 -14.15
N TYR A 105 6.76 14.44 -13.96
CA TYR A 105 5.45 14.66 -14.54
C TYR A 105 5.37 15.99 -15.27
N LEU A 106 4.65 16.00 -16.38
CA LEU A 106 4.20 17.20 -17.04
C LEU A 106 2.82 17.56 -16.47
N ILE A 107 2.68 18.77 -15.95
CA ILE A 107 1.45 19.26 -15.34
C ILE A 107 0.69 20.11 -16.38
N SER A 108 -0.62 19.94 -16.51
CA SER A 108 -1.38 20.60 -17.54
C SER A 108 -2.79 20.96 -17.10
N ALA A 109 -3.28 22.09 -17.56
CA ALA A 109 -4.67 22.51 -17.37
C ALA A 109 -5.65 21.74 -18.27
N SER A 110 -5.18 21.20 -19.38
CA SER A 110 -5.96 20.39 -20.29
C SER A 110 -5.38 18.99 -20.39
N LEU A 111 -6.17 18.04 -20.90
CA LEU A 111 -5.73 16.66 -21.05
C LEU A 111 -4.52 16.59 -21.99
N PRO A 112 -3.33 16.21 -21.49
CA PRO A 112 -2.15 16.09 -22.33
C PRO A 112 -2.30 14.93 -23.32
N GLU A 113 -1.75 15.10 -24.51
CA GLU A 113 -1.65 14.02 -25.45
C GLU A 113 -0.61 13.00 -24.99
N GLY A 114 -0.85 11.74 -25.29
CA GLY A 114 0.06 10.65 -25.00
C GLY A 114 -0.44 9.69 -23.93
N LEU A 115 0.43 8.75 -23.60
CA LEU A 115 0.16 7.71 -22.60
C LEU A 115 0.47 8.22 -21.19
N ARG A 116 -0.04 7.51 -20.19
CA ARG A 116 0.21 7.74 -18.76
C ARG A 116 -0.28 9.09 -18.27
N THR A 117 -1.33 9.57 -18.90
CA THR A 117 -2.04 10.78 -18.46
C THR A 117 -2.93 10.43 -17.27
N ILE A 118 -2.95 11.29 -16.29
CA ILE A 118 -3.83 11.16 -15.13
C ILE A 118 -4.76 12.36 -15.02
N ASP A 119 -5.99 12.09 -14.60
CA ASP A 119 -6.90 13.08 -14.08
C ASP A 119 -6.58 13.30 -12.60
N ALA A 120 -6.14 14.49 -12.27
CA ALA A 120 -5.63 14.78 -10.93
C ALA A 120 -6.70 14.62 -9.84
N GLU A 121 -7.95 14.99 -10.12
CA GLU A 121 -9.04 14.84 -9.15
C GLU A 121 -9.35 13.37 -8.89
N VAL A 122 -9.42 12.56 -9.94
CA VAL A 122 -9.68 11.13 -9.81
C VAL A 122 -8.57 10.45 -9.02
N VAL A 123 -7.33 10.73 -9.37
CA VAL A 123 -6.17 10.12 -8.69
C VAL A 123 -6.08 10.56 -7.24
N ALA A 124 -6.36 11.83 -6.93
CA ALA A 124 -6.34 12.31 -5.54
C ALA A 124 -7.36 11.58 -4.66
N VAL A 125 -8.55 11.28 -5.20
CA VAL A 125 -9.57 10.48 -4.48
C VAL A 125 -9.08 9.05 -4.27
N GLU A 126 -8.54 8.41 -5.30
CA GLU A 126 -7.98 7.07 -5.18
C GLU A 126 -6.88 7.01 -4.12
N CYS A 127 -6.00 7.99 -4.09
CA CYS A 127 -4.91 8.08 -3.12
C CYS A 127 -5.44 8.18 -1.68
N ALA A 128 -6.46 8.98 -1.46
CA ALA A 128 -7.10 9.10 -0.15
C ALA A 128 -7.72 7.77 0.28
N GLU A 129 -8.38 7.06 -0.62
CA GLU A 129 -8.97 5.75 -0.34
C GLU A 129 -7.91 4.69 -0.02
N LEU A 130 -6.76 4.75 -0.68
CA LEU A 130 -5.65 3.83 -0.46
C LEU A 130 -4.76 4.21 0.74
N GLY A 131 -5.01 5.37 1.35
CA GLY A 131 -4.19 5.85 2.46
C GLY A 131 -2.78 6.28 2.04
N ILE A 132 -2.58 6.64 0.77
CA ILE A 132 -1.31 7.14 0.28
C ILE A 132 -1.28 8.65 0.45
N PRO A 133 -0.33 9.21 1.22
CA PRO A 133 -0.21 10.64 1.37
C PRO A 133 0.31 11.29 0.08
N SER A 134 0.04 12.55 -0.06
CA SER A 134 0.43 13.33 -1.24
C SER A 134 1.55 14.35 -0.96
N GLN A 135 2.01 14.35 0.28
CA GLN A 135 3.07 15.26 0.74
C GLN A 135 4.05 14.54 1.65
#